data_02985a433398909107b7e36779e17732
#
_entry.id   02985a433398909107b7e36779e17732
#
_cell.length_a   1.000
_cell.length_b   1.000
_cell.length_c   1.000
_cell.angle_alpha   90.00
_cell.angle_beta   90.00
_cell.angle_gamma   90.00
#
_symmetry.space_group_name_H-M   'P 1'
#
loop_
_entity.id
_entity.type
_entity.pdbx_description
1 polymer ?
#
loop_
_entity_poly.entity_id
_entity_poly.type
_entity_poly.pdbx_seq_one_letter_code
_entity_poly.pdbx_strand_id
1 'polypeptide(L)'
;RSQLMSKDNEPVWYSIRNAYHNYFDFFGFELVEGRFPNEGEFGVAVINETFAATYPDYNIGSKVWSMTRRQYEITGIVKDFNARPLMHDTEPMIYHIDNLNCTDLYFKIRSDDMTGTIEWIRNVMRDRIGEKGADASQITMTSTFLDDDIEKLYSKEIGQARLITYSSVLCLIIALLGVLGIVYFETQVMKKEIAIRKVNGATTFEIIRSLSAKYILISTIGFAVAIPLSIMIMDRWLSGF
;
A
#
# COMPACT_ATOMS: atom_id res chain seq x y z
N ARG A 1 11.11 0.19 -14.83
CA ARG A 1 12.06 -0.95 -14.86
C ARG A 1 13.18 -0.63 -15.81
N SER A 2 14.41 -0.80 -15.36
CA SER A 2 15.61 -0.65 -16.19
C SER A 2 16.16 -2.03 -16.49
N GLN A 3 16.82 -2.16 -17.65
CA GLN A 3 17.41 -3.42 -18.08
C GLN A 3 18.92 -3.27 -18.16
N LEU A 4 19.64 -4.19 -17.52
CA LEU A 4 21.07 -4.40 -17.74
C LEU A 4 21.28 -5.64 -18.59
N MET A 5 22.38 -5.65 -19.36
CA MET A 5 22.88 -6.87 -19.97
C MET A 5 23.86 -7.51 -18.97
N SER A 6 23.57 -8.74 -18.54
CA SER A 6 24.50 -9.57 -17.79
C SER A 6 25.74 -9.90 -18.63
N LYS A 7 26.82 -10.37 -17.99
CA LYS A 7 28.01 -10.92 -18.68
C LYS A 7 27.65 -12.01 -19.70
N ASP A 8 26.56 -12.75 -19.47
CA ASP A 8 26.07 -13.84 -20.31
C ASP A 8 24.97 -13.42 -21.29
N ASN A 9 24.81 -12.12 -21.51
CA ASN A 9 23.82 -11.53 -22.43
C ASN A 9 22.35 -11.78 -22.01
N GLU A 10 22.09 -12.18 -20.75
CA GLU A 10 20.75 -12.29 -20.20
C GLU A 10 20.26 -10.94 -19.67
N PRO A 11 18.99 -10.58 -19.89
CA PRO A 11 18.44 -9.31 -19.40
C PRO A 11 18.23 -9.37 -17.89
N VAL A 12 18.86 -8.47 -17.16
CA VAL A 12 18.64 -8.25 -15.73
C VAL A 12 17.64 -7.12 -15.56
N TRP A 13 16.48 -7.44 -14.98
CA TRP A 13 15.40 -6.45 -14.73
C TRP A 13 15.45 -5.94 -13.31
N TYR A 14 15.56 -4.64 -13.13
CA TYR A 14 15.63 -4.01 -11.83
C TYR A 14 15.10 -2.58 -11.86
N SER A 15 14.81 -2.05 -10.70
CA SER A 15 14.47 -0.64 -10.51
C SER A 15 15.72 0.13 -10.07
N ILE A 16 15.91 1.34 -10.60
CA ILE A 16 17.03 2.23 -10.23
C ILE A 16 16.48 3.39 -9.42
N ARG A 17 17.22 3.75 -8.37
CA ARG A 17 17.09 5.03 -7.71
C ARG A 17 18.47 5.69 -7.59
N ASN A 18 18.57 6.92 -8.04
CA ASN A 18 19.76 7.72 -7.77
C ASN A 18 19.62 8.31 -6.38
N ALA A 19 20.62 8.13 -5.57
CA ALA A 19 20.65 8.55 -4.17
C ALA A 19 21.95 9.28 -3.84
N TYR A 20 21.93 10.04 -2.78
CA TYR A 20 23.12 10.62 -2.17
C TYR A 20 23.51 9.80 -0.93
N HIS A 21 24.74 9.92 -0.46
CA HIS A 21 25.27 9.07 0.62
C HIS A 21 24.37 9.04 1.88
N ASN A 22 23.72 10.15 2.22
CA ASN A 22 22.88 10.29 3.41
C ASN A 22 21.45 9.77 3.24
N TYR A 23 21.09 9.25 2.07
CA TYR A 23 19.74 8.76 1.78
C TYR A 23 19.34 7.61 2.70
N PHE A 24 20.27 6.69 2.96
CA PHE A 24 20.01 5.50 3.76
C PHE A 24 19.76 5.83 5.24
N ASP A 25 20.57 6.72 5.81
CA ASP A 25 20.39 7.18 7.19
C ASP A 25 19.11 8.01 7.35
N PHE A 26 18.78 8.84 6.35
CA PHE A 26 17.59 9.68 6.37
C PHE A 26 16.30 8.86 6.44
N PHE A 27 16.23 7.76 5.68
CA PHE A 27 15.08 6.87 5.64
C PHE A 27 15.18 5.68 6.62
N GLY A 28 16.30 5.53 7.33
CA GLY A 28 16.50 4.47 8.31
C GLY A 28 16.63 3.09 7.70
N PHE A 29 17.36 2.96 6.60
CA PHE A 29 17.61 1.65 5.99
C PHE A 29 18.46 0.78 6.91
N GLU A 30 18.10 -0.52 7.00
CA GLU A 30 18.90 -1.52 7.70
C GLU A 30 19.92 -2.15 6.75
N LEU A 31 21.20 -2.09 7.13
CA LEU A 31 22.29 -2.75 6.40
C LEU A 31 22.32 -4.23 6.74
N VAL A 32 22.30 -5.08 5.72
CA VAL A 32 22.40 -6.54 5.87
C VAL A 32 23.85 -6.99 5.78
N GLU A 33 24.58 -6.44 4.76
CA GLU A 33 25.97 -6.80 4.53
C GLU A 33 26.73 -5.64 3.89
N GLY A 34 28.04 -5.53 4.12
CA GLY A 34 28.89 -4.50 3.55
C GLY A 34 28.86 -3.20 4.33
N ARG A 35 28.80 -2.07 3.62
CA ARG A 35 28.77 -0.73 4.20
C ARG A 35 27.92 0.25 3.38
N PHE A 36 27.47 1.30 4.04
CA PHE A 36 26.90 2.45 3.35
C PHE A 36 27.98 3.29 2.66
N PRO A 37 27.61 4.03 1.61
CA PRO A 37 28.51 4.98 0.94
C PRO A 37 28.95 6.10 1.89
N ASN A 38 30.20 6.53 1.76
CA ASN A 38 30.73 7.65 2.52
C ASN A 38 30.37 8.99 1.85
N GLU A 39 30.49 10.09 2.60
CA GLU A 39 30.36 11.43 2.06
C GLU A 39 31.39 11.68 0.96
N GLY A 40 30.94 12.20 -0.19
CA GLY A 40 31.80 12.48 -1.34
C GLY A 40 32.19 11.24 -2.16
N GLU A 41 31.74 10.06 -1.79
CA GLU A 41 31.98 8.84 -2.56
C GLU A 41 30.96 8.71 -3.69
N PHE A 42 31.45 8.53 -4.92
CA PHE A 42 30.62 8.37 -6.12
C PHE A 42 31.07 7.15 -6.92
N GLY A 43 30.19 6.68 -7.80
CA GLY A 43 30.48 5.48 -8.60
C GLY A 43 30.35 4.19 -7.83
N VAL A 44 29.64 4.22 -6.70
CA VAL A 44 29.27 3.06 -5.90
C VAL A 44 27.77 2.86 -5.92
N ALA A 45 27.33 1.64 -5.61
CA ALA A 45 25.93 1.27 -5.56
C ALA A 45 25.62 0.46 -4.30
N VAL A 46 24.39 0.56 -3.85
CA VAL A 46 23.81 -0.31 -2.82
C VAL A 46 22.65 -1.07 -3.45
N ILE A 47 22.51 -2.34 -3.14
CA ILE A 47 21.44 -3.20 -3.65
C ILE A 47 20.53 -3.64 -2.51
N ASN A 48 19.29 -4.04 -2.82
CA ASN A 48 18.41 -4.63 -1.83
C ASN A 48 18.56 -6.17 -1.78
N GLU A 49 18.02 -6.80 -0.72
CA GLU A 49 18.04 -8.26 -0.52
C GLU A 49 17.43 -9.01 -1.71
N THR A 50 16.30 -8.51 -2.23
CA THR A 50 15.62 -9.09 -3.40
C THR A 50 16.52 -9.09 -4.63
N PHE A 51 17.30 -8.04 -4.87
CA PHE A 51 18.26 -8.01 -5.97
C PHE A 51 19.36 -9.05 -5.77
N ALA A 52 19.97 -9.11 -4.58
CA ALA A 52 21.01 -10.07 -4.25
C ALA A 52 20.53 -11.53 -4.37
N ALA A 53 19.30 -11.81 -3.94
CA ALA A 53 18.69 -13.14 -4.06
C ALA A 53 18.36 -13.51 -5.51
N THR A 54 17.90 -12.54 -6.32
CA THR A 54 17.53 -12.79 -7.71
C THR A 54 18.74 -12.96 -8.63
N TYR A 55 19.82 -12.23 -8.32
CA TYR A 55 21.05 -12.19 -9.13
C TYR A 55 22.29 -12.48 -8.27
N PRO A 56 22.54 -13.74 -7.90
CA PRO A 56 23.63 -14.12 -7.00
C PRO A 56 25.04 -13.78 -7.50
N ASP A 57 25.19 -13.58 -8.81
CA ASP A 57 26.49 -13.23 -9.43
C ASP A 57 26.91 -11.77 -9.10
N TYR A 58 26.00 -10.97 -8.58
CA TYR A 58 26.22 -9.56 -8.20
C TYR A 58 26.32 -9.40 -6.69
N ASN A 59 27.52 -9.64 -6.16
CA ASN A 59 27.83 -9.50 -4.74
C ASN A 59 28.61 -8.21 -4.45
N ILE A 60 28.92 -7.96 -3.18
CA ILE A 60 29.78 -6.85 -2.74
C ILE A 60 31.11 -6.92 -3.50
N GLY A 61 31.56 -5.77 -4.03
CA GLY A 61 32.74 -5.63 -4.87
C GLY A 61 32.48 -5.90 -6.36
N SER A 62 31.31 -6.47 -6.73
CA SER A 62 30.93 -6.63 -8.14
C SER A 62 30.63 -5.27 -8.76
N LYS A 63 30.84 -5.20 -10.07
CA LYS A 63 30.60 -3.99 -10.84
C LYS A 63 29.34 -4.11 -11.69
N VAL A 64 28.44 -3.13 -11.54
CA VAL A 64 27.22 -3.01 -12.33
C VAL A 64 27.32 -1.82 -13.28
N TRP A 65 26.71 -1.93 -14.43
CA TRP A 65 26.69 -0.87 -15.42
C TRP A 65 25.35 -0.16 -15.43
N SER A 66 25.35 1.15 -15.41
CA SER A 66 24.16 1.94 -15.66
C SER A 66 23.82 1.96 -17.15
N MET A 67 22.57 2.31 -17.50
CA MET A 67 22.15 2.54 -18.90
C MET A 67 23.00 3.62 -19.60
N THR A 68 23.58 4.54 -18.86
CA THR A 68 24.50 5.59 -19.35
C THR A 68 25.93 5.10 -19.50
N ARG A 69 26.20 3.79 -19.42
CA ARG A 69 27.54 3.17 -19.44
C ARG A 69 28.48 3.62 -18.32
N ARG A 70 27.94 4.13 -17.23
CA ARG A 70 28.72 4.36 -16.01
C ARG A 70 28.81 3.07 -15.22
N GLN A 71 29.95 2.83 -14.62
CA GLN A 71 30.23 1.66 -13.81
C GLN A 71 30.08 2.05 -12.33
N TYR A 72 29.41 1.19 -11.55
CA TYR A 72 29.22 1.32 -10.12
C TYR A 72 29.68 0.04 -9.44
N GLU A 73 30.41 0.17 -8.34
CA GLU A 73 30.83 -0.93 -7.49
C GLU A 73 29.80 -1.14 -6.38
N ILE A 74 29.34 -2.38 -6.16
CA ILE A 74 28.41 -2.70 -5.08
C ILE A 74 29.16 -2.67 -3.76
N THR A 75 28.77 -1.79 -2.83
CA THR A 75 29.40 -1.62 -1.52
C THR A 75 28.57 -2.18 -0.37
N GLY A 76 27.27 -2.35 -0.54
CA GLY A 76 26.39 -2.82 0.52
C GLY A 76 25.11 -3.44 0.01
N ILE A 77 24.53 -4.28 0.86
CA ILE A 77 23.21 -4.90 0.70
C ILE A 77 22.33 -4.38 1.83
N VAL A 78 21.18 -3.83 1.49
CA VAL A 78 20.20 -3.34 2.44
C VAL A 78 18.97 -4.23 2.45
N LYS A 79 18.31 -4.27 3.60
CA LYS A 79 17.02 -4.93 3.74
C LYS A 79 16.01 -4.32 2.79
N ASP A 80 15.09 -5.13 2.32
CA ASP A 80 14.04 -4.66 1.45
C ASP A 80 13.24 -3.52 2.09
N PHE A 81 13.14 -2.42 1.37
CA PHE A 81 12.38 -1.25 1.79
C PHE A 81 11.18 -1.07 0.87
N ASN A 82 9.98 -1.14 1.45
CA ASN A 82 8.73 -1.00 0.70
C ASN A 82 8.49 0.46 0.33
N ALA A 83 9.06 0.89 -0.79
CA ALA A 83 8.79 2.20 -1.39
C ALA A 83 7.50 2.24 -2.22
N ARG A 84 6.80 1.10 -2.33
CA ARG A 84 5.55 0.91 -3.08
C ARG A 84 4.47 0.32 -2.16
N PRO A 85 3.18 0.40 -2.56
CA PRO A 85 2.12 -0.30 -1.86
C PRO A 85 2.48 -1.77 -1.64
N LEU A 86 2.17 -2.30 -0.44
CA LEU A 86 2.45 -3.68 -0.01
C LEU A 86 1.86 -4.77 -0.93
N MET A 87 1.07 -4.36 -1.92
CA MET A 87 0.43 -5.22 -2.93
C MET A 87 1.36 -5.68 -4.06
N HIS A 88 2.58 -5.16 -4.10
CA HIS A 88 3.56 -5.55 -5.10
C HIS A 88 4.72 -6.24 -4.42
N ASP A 89 5.11 -7.39 -4.95
CA ASP A 89 6.36 -8.03 -4.56
C ASP A 89 7.50 -7.02 -4.61
N THR A 90 8.40 -7.09 -3.65
CA THR A 90 9.57 -6.22 -3.63
C THR A 90 10.38 -6.47 -4.90
N GLU A 91 10.58 -5.43 -5.70
CA GLU A 91 11.37 -5.54 -6.92
C GLU A 91 12.86 -5.49 -6.63
N PRO A 92 13.69 -6.20 -7.41
CA PRO A 92 15.13 -6.00 -7.41
C PRO A 92 15.46 -4.52 -7.61
N MET A 93 16.21 -3.91 -6.68
CA MET A 93 16.50 -2.49 -6.69
C MET A 93 17.99 -2.20 -6.51
N ILE A 94 18.48 -1.24 -7.29
CA ILE A 94 19.84 -0.70 -7.18
C ILE A 94 19.75 0.78 -6.86
N TYR A 95 20.45 1.21 -5.82
CA TYR A 95 20.65 2.60 -5.45
C TYR A 95 22.01 3.06 -5.97
N HIS A 96 22.03 3.84 -7.04
CA HIS A 96 23.25 4.44 -7.57
C HIS A 96 23.61 5.69 -6.78
N ILE A 97 24.84 5.77 -6.28
CA ILE A 97 25.34 6.95 -5.60
C ILE A 97 25.96 7.88 -6.62
N ASP A 98 25.19 8.91 -6.96
CA ASP A 98 25.54 9.90 -7.97
C ASP A 98 25.06 11.28 -7.52
N ASN A 99 25.89 12.30 -7.73
CA ASN A 99 25.58 13.69 -7.40
C ASN A 99 24.93 14.47 -8.55
N LEU A 100 24.89 13.88 -9.76
CA LEU A 100 24.44 14.58 -10.96
C LEU A 100 22.99 14.34 -11.33
N ASN A 101 22.41 13.25 -10.85
CA ASN A 101 21.07 12.78 -11.26
C ASN A 101 20.08 12.68 -10.09
N CYS A 102 20.35 13.34 -8.96
CA CYS A 102 19.39 13.44 -7.87
C CYS A 102 18.41 14.58 -8.17
N THR A 103 17.14 14.22 -8.40
CA THR A 103 16.07 15.18 -8.72
C THR A 103 15.21 15.52 -7.51
N ASP A 104 15.23 14.66 -6.50
CA ASP A 104 14.39 14.78 -5.32
C ASP A 104 15.24 15.18 -4.10
N LEU A 105 14.76 16.15 -3.36
CA LEU A 105 15.33 16.57 -2.08
C LEU A 105 14.32 16.35 -0.98
N TYR A 106 14.74 15.65 0.06
CA TYR A 106 13.89 15.32 1.21
C TYR A 106 14.29 16.16 2.40
N PHE A 107 13.30 16.76 3.05
CA PHE A 107 13.49 17.57 4.26
C PHE A 107 12.64 17.00 5.39
N LYS A 108 13.26 16.83 6.56
CA LYS A 108 12.56 16.52 7.80
C LYS A 108 12.33 17.82 8.55
N ILE A 109 11.10 18.30 8.52
CA ILE A 109 10.72 19.59 9.08
C ILE A 109 10.04 19.38 10.43
N ARG A 110 10.44 20.19 11.43
CA ARG A 110 9.78 20.32 12.71
C ARG A 110 9.55 21.81 12.94
N SER A 111 8.35 22.28 12.65
CA SER A 111 8.01 23.69 12.74
C SER A 111 6.55 23.87 13.12
N ASP A 112 6.25 24.90 13.91
CA ASP A 112 4.89 25.34 14.21
C ASP A 112 4.27 26.13 13.05
N ASP A 113 5.11 26.74 12.19
CA ASP A 113 4.71 27.37 10.93
C ASP A 113 5.26 26.59 9.73
N MET A 114 4.52 25.60 9.30
CA MET A 114 4.91 24.74 8.19
C MET A 114 4.94 25.49 6.87
N THR A 115 3.95 26.35 6.62
CA THR A 115 3.82 27.09 5.37
C THR A 115 4.96 28.08 5.18
N GLY A 116 5.27 28.86 6.19
CA GLY A 116 6.39 29.81 6.15
C GLY A 116 7.73 29.09 6.02
N THR A 117 7.90 27.93 6.65
CA THR A 117 9.11 27.12 6.52
C THR A 117 9.30 26.59 5.09
N ILE A 118 8.25 26.11 4.45
CA ILE A 118 8.29 25.63 3.06
C ILE A 118 8.63 26.78 2.10
N GLU A 119 8.01 27.96 2.30
CA GLU A 119 8.32 29.15 1.48
C GLU A 119 9.76 29.58 1.66
N TRP A 120 10.27 29.58 2.87
CA TRP A 120 11.66 29.92 3.15
C TRP A 120 12.62 28.94 2.46
N ILE A 121 12.40 27.62 2.57
CA ILE A 121 13.20 26.59 1.87
C ILE A 121 13.19 26.85 0.37
N ARG A 122 12.00 27.10 -0.20
CA ARG A 122 11.85 27.36 -1.64
C ARG A 122 12.65 28.59 -2.09
N ASN A 123 12.62 29.66 -1.30
CA ASN A 123 13.37 30.88 -1.61
C ASN A 123 14.88 30.64 -1.53
N VAL A 124 15.37 29.99 -0.48
CA VAL A 124 16.79 29.64 -0.34
C VAL A 124 17.27 28.77 -1.50
N MET A 125 16.47 27.80 -1.91
CA MET A 125 16.82 26.94 -3.06
C MET A 125 16.86 27.74 -4.37
N ARG A 126 15.90 28.64 -4.58
CA ARG A 126 15.86 29.49 -5.77
C ARG A 126 17.08 30.39 -5.86
N ASP A 127 17.47 30.99 -4.73
CA ASP A 127 18.66 31.85 -4.65
C ASP A 127 19.93 31.04 -4.97
N ARG A 128 20.08 29.87 -4.39
CA ARG A 128 21.22 28.98 -4.64
C ARG A 128 21.33 28.50 -6.09
N ILE A 129 20.20 28.27 -6.75
CA ILE A 129 20.17 27.89 -8.16
C ILE A 129 20.57 29.08 -9.03
N GLY A 130 20.07 30.29 -8.70
CA GLY A 130 20.42 31.52 -9.38
C GLY A 130 21.92 31.87 -9.26
N GLU A 131 22.50 31.66 -8.10
CA GLU A 131 23.95 31.84 -7.87
C GLU A 131 24.82 30.94 -8.77
N LYS A 132 24.35 29.77 -9.15
CA LYS A 132 25.03 28.84 -10.06
C LYS A 132 24.79 29.13 -11.54
N GLY A 133 24.12 30.24 -11.88
CA GLY A 133 23.90 30.67 -13.27
C GLY A 133 22.79 29.96 -13.98
N ALA A 134 21.99 29.14 -13.30
CA ALA A 134 20.81 28.53 -13.87
C ALA A 134 19.63 29.51 -13.78
N ASP A 135 18.81 29.56 -14.82
CA ASP A 135 17.59 30.36 -14.81
C ASP A 135 16.53 29.73 -13.88
N ALA A 136 16.48 30.25 -12.65
CA ALA A 136 15.56 29.76 -11.62
C ALA A 136 14.08 29.88 -12.01
N SER A 137 13.75 30.69 -13.04
CA SER A 137 12.39 30.82 -13.55
C SER A 137 11.92 29.61 -14.35
N GLN A 138 12.84 28.83 -14.90
CA GLN A 138 12.56 27.63 -15.67
C GLN A 138 12.46 26.35 -14.79
N ILE A 139 12.80 26.46 -13.51
CA ILE A 139 12.78 25.33 -12.58
C ILE A 139 11.47 25.33 -11.79
N THR A 140 10.62 24.40 -12.08
CA THR A 140 9.39 24.18 -11.30
C THR A 140 9.71 23.35 -10.08
N MET A 141 9.66 23.98 -8.90
CA MET A 141 9.80 23.30 -7.61
C MET A 141 8.44 22.89 -7.10
N THR A 142 8.16 21.62 -7.12
CA THR A 142 6.94 21.06 -6.50
C THR A 142 7.32 20.51 -5.12
N SER A 143 6.64 20.99 -4.08
CA SER A 143 6.79 20.45 -2.73
C SER A 143 5.55 19.61 -2.39
N THR A 144 5.77 18.36 -2.02
CA THR A 144 4.73 17.43 -1.57
C THR A 144 5.12 16.88 -0.21
N PHE A 145 4.12 16.56 0.60
CA PHE A 145 4.37 15.79 1.81
C PHE A 145 4.45 14.31 1.46
N LEU A 146 5.38 13.61 2.10
CA LEU A 146 5.54 12.17 1.87
C LEU A 146 4.27 11.41 2.22
N ASP A 147 3.56 11.83 3.28
CA ASP A 147 2.29 11.24 3.69
C ASP A 147 1.20 11.40 2.62
N ASP A 148 1.13 12.57 1.97
CA ASP A 148 0.18 12.81 0.87
C ASP A 148 0.49 11.94 -0.35
N ASP A 149 1.76 11.72 -0.65
CA ASP A 149 2.17 10.88 -1.77
C ASP A 149 1.90 9.40 -1.46
N ILE A 150 2.09 8.97 -0.23
CA ILE A 150 1.68 7.64 0.24
C ILE A 150 0.15 7.49 0.16
N GLU A 151 -0.62 8.48 0.62
CA GLU A 151 -2.09 8.46 0.54
C GLU A 151 -2.57 8.36 -0.92
N LYS A 152 -1.93 9.08 -1.84
CA LYS A 152 -2.26 8.99 -3.28
C LYS A 152 -1.99 7.60 -3.85
N LEU A 153 -0.93 6.93 -3.42
CA LEU A 153 -0.62 5.56 -3.81
C LEU A 153 -1.74 4.58 -3.42
N TYR A 154 -2.36 4.80 -2.24
CA TYR A 154 -3.45 3.97 -1.73
C TYR A 154 -4.86 4.52 -2.04
N SER A 155 -4.97 5.65 -2.71
CA SER A 155 -6.26 6.31 -2.97
C SER A 155 -7.25 5.45 -3.76
N LYS A 156 -6.74 4.62 -4.66
CA LYS A 156 -7.53 3.68 -5.46
C LYS A 156 -8.12 2.58 -4.59
N GLU A 157 -7.32 2.02 -3.71
CA GLU A 157 -7.71 0.96 -2.77
C GLU A 157 -8.70 1.49 -1.74
N ILE A 158 -8.45 2.67 -1.19
CA ILE A 158 -9.38 3.36 -0.28
C ILE A 158 -10.72 3.62 -0.97
N GLY A 159 -10.68 4.05 -2.25
CA GLY A 159 -11.89 4.24 -3.06
C GLY A 159 -12.68 2.94 -3.23
N GLN A 160 -12.02 1.84 -3.54
CA GLN A 160 -12.64 0.51 -3.65
C GLN A 160 -13.23 0.03 -2.32
N ALA A 161 -12.49 0.20 -1.21
CA ALA A 161 -12.98 -0.15 0.13
C ALA A 161 -14.26 0.61 0.50
N ARG A 162 -14.34 1.92 0.19
CA ARG A 162 -15.56 2.73 0.39
C ARG A 162 -16.73 2.21 -0.43
N LEU A 163 -16.52 1.89 -1.71
CA LEU A 163 -17.58 1.34 -2.56
C LEU A 163 -18.11 0.00 -2.03
N ILE A 164 -17.22 -0.89 -1.59
CA ILE A 164 -17.59 -2.17 -0.97
C ILE A 164 -18.41 -1.92 0.31
N THR A 165 -17.97 -0.99 1.15
CA THR A 165 -18.67 -0.65 2.40
C THR A 165 -20.08 -0.14 2.13
N TYR A 166 -20.25 0.82 1.23
CA TYR A 166 -21.57 1.36 0.89
C TYR A 166 -22.48 0.30 0.27
N SER A 167 -21.95 -0.54 -0.62
CA SER A 167 -22.70 -1.64 -1.21
C SER A 167 -23.14 -2.67 -0.16
N SER A 168 -22.28 -2.99 0.80
CA SER A 168 -22.60 -3.91 1.90
C SER A 168 -23.71 -3.36 2.80
N VAL A 169 -23.68 -2.08 3.14
CA VAL A 169 -24.74 -1.43 3.92
C VAL A 169 -26.06 -1.45 3.16
N LEU A 170 -26.05 -1.16 1.86
CA LEU A 170 -27.24 -1.23 1.03
C LEU A 170 -27.82 -2.65 0.96
N CYS A 171 -26.97 -3.65 0.74
CA CYS A 171 -27.39 -5.06 0.77
C CYS A 171 -28.00 -5.46 2.11
N LEU A 172 -27.44 -4.99 3.23
CA LEU A 172 -27.98 -5.26 4.55
C LEU A 172 -29.38 -4.64 4.72
N ILE A 173 -29.59 -3.41 4.28
CA ILE A 173 -30.90 -2.75 4.32
C ILE A 173 -31.94 -3.53 3.50
N ILE A 174 -31.58 -3.94 2.27
CA ILE A 174 -32.47 -4.70 1.41
C ILE A 174 -32.83 -6.06 2.05
N ALA A 175 -31.83 -6.75 2.63
CA ALA A 175 -32.03 -8.02 3.32
C ALA A 175 -33.00 -7.86 4.52
N LEU A 176 -32.82 -6.81 5.33
CA LEU A 176 -33.72 -6.51 6.46
C LEU A 176 -35.15 -6.22 6.00
N LEU A 177 -35.32 -5.44 4.92
CA LEU A 177 -36.64 -5.18 4.34
C LEU A 177 -37.29 -6.43 3.83
N GLY A 178 -36.53 -7.34 3.18
CA GLY A 178 -36.99 -8.64 2.72
C GLY A 178 -37.51 -9.52 3.87
N VAL A 179 -36.74 -9.62 4.96
CA VAL A 179 -37.13 -10.36 6.16
C VAL A 179 -38.38 -9.77 6.78
N LEU A 180 -38.46 -8.46 6.94
CA LEU A 180 -39.64 -7.76 7.46
C LEU A 180 -40.87 -8.02 6.62
N GLY A 181 -40.73 -7.99 5.29
CA GLY A 181 -41.85 -8.31 4.37
C GLY A 181 -42.38 -9.76 4.55
N ILE A 182 -41.48 -10.74 4.65
CA ILE A 182 -41.85 -12.14 4.87
C ILE A 182 -42.51 -12.30 6.23
N VAL A 183 -41.94 -11.75 7.30
CA VAL A 183 -42.54 -11.84 8.65
C VAL A 183 -43.92 -11.18 8.70
N TYR A 184 -44.08 -10.02 8.07
CA TYR A 184 -45.38 -9.37 7.97
C TYR A 184 -46.39 -10.22 7.25
N PHE A 185 -46.05 -10.77 6.09
CA PHE A 185 -46.95 -11.64 5.30
C PHE A 185 -47.33 -12.90 6.09
N GLU A 186 -46.37 -13.61 6.67
CA GLU A 186 -46.64 -14.84 7.46
C GLU A 186 -47.55 -14.54 8.67
N THR A 187 -47.34 -13.40 9.35
CA THR A 187 -48.21 -12.98 10.46
C THR A 187 -49.63 -12.74 10.02
N GLN A 188 -49.87 -12.21 8.81
CA GLN A 188 -51.22 -12.02 8.26
C GLN A 188 -51.90 -13.37 7.95
N VAL A 189 -51.17 -14.31 7.37
CA VAL A 189 -51.68 -15.64 7.04
C VAL A 189 -52.00 -16.43 8.32
N MET A 190 -51.19 -16.35 9.36
CA MET A 190 -51.32 -17.10 10.61
C MET A 190 -52.23 -16.44 11.64
N LYS A 191 -52.88 -15.30 11.35
CA LYS A 191 -53.74 -14.56 12.30
C LYS A 191 -54.77 -15.46 13.01
N LYS A 192 -55.47 -16.34 12.29
CA LYS A 192 -56.47 -17.24 12.87
C LYS A 192 -55.83 -18.21 13.86
N GLU A 193 -54.73 -18.82 13.50
CA GLU A 193 -54.01 -19.76 14.37
C GLU A 193 -53.47 -19.08 15.64
N ILE A 194 -52.89 -17.90 15.49
CA ILE A 194 -52.42 -17.06 16.62
C ILE A 194 -53.58 -16.73 17.56
N ALA A 195 -54.74 -16.35 16.98
CA ALA A 195 -55.90 -16.03 17.79
C ALA A 195 -56.41 -17.26 18.59
N ILE A 196 -56.48 -18.43 17.98
CA ILE A 196 -56.90 -19.70 18.61
C ILE A 196 -55.93 -20.05 19.76
N ARG A 197 -54.62 -19.97 19.53
CA ARG A 197 -53.62 -20.25 20.53
C ARG A 197 -53.70 -19.26 21.72
N LYS A 198 -53.97 -17.99 21.45
CA LYS A 198 -54.12 -16.96 22.48
C LYS A 198 -55.35 -17.16 23.35
N VAL A 199 -56.49 -17.58 22.75
CA VAL A 199 -57.71 -17.91 23.51
C VAL A 199 -57.48 -19.16 24.38
N ASN A 200 -56.64 -20.10 23.93
CA ASN A 200 -56.27 -21.30 24.71
C ASN A 200 -55.18 -21.04 25.75
N GLY A 201 -54.86 -19.77 26.03
CA GLY A 201 -53.94 -19.37 27.12
C GLY A 201 -52.45 -19.32 26.76
N ALA A 202 -52.09 -19.41 25.48
CA ALA A 202 -50.70 -19.27 25.07
C ALA A 202 -50.22 -17.84 25.32
N THR A 203 -49.01 -17.72 25.89
CA THR A 203 -48.35 -16.42 26.10
C THR A 203 -47.83 -15.84 24.77
N THR A 204 -47.76 -14.51 24.70
CA THR A 204 -47.23 -13.83 23.49
C THR A 204 -45.81 -14.28 23.20
N PHE A 205 -45.01 -14.56 24.26
CA PHE A 205 -43.62 -15.01 24.12
C PHE A 205 -43.55 -16.42 23.44
N GLU A 206 -44.39 -17.34 23.84
CA GLU A 206 -44.47 -18.71 23.23
C GLU A 206 -44.82 -18.64 21.78
N ILE A 207 -45.78 -17.79 21.40
CA ILE A 207 -46.16 -17.56 20.01
C ILE A 207 -45.00 -17.02 19.19
N ILE A 208 -44.35 -15.98 19.68
CA ILE A 208 -43.17 -15.35 19.02
C ILE A 208 -42.05 -16.37 18.90
N ARG A 209 -41.72 -17.11 19.95
CA ARG A 209 -40.69 -18.16 19.93
C ARG A 209 -40.95 -19.23 18.89
N SER A 210 -42.21 -19.72 18.82
CA SER A 210 -42.64 -20.74 17.86
C SER A 210 -42.50 -20.26 16.41
N LEU A 211 -42.91 -19.02 16.13
CA LEU A 211 -42.79 -18.41 14.80
C LEU A 211 -41.34 -18.11 14.43
N SER A 212 -40.55 -17.58 15.38
CA SER A 212 -39.16 -17.21 15.14
C SER A 212 -38.21 -18.40 14.99
N ALA A 213 -38.52 -19.56 15.59
CA ALA A 213 -37.67 -20.74 15.57
C ALA A 213 -37.30 -21.18 14.15
N LYS A 214 -38.26 -21.14 13.21
CA LYS A 214 -38.05 -21.46 11.80
C LYS A 214 -37.04 -20.50 11.13
N TYR A 215 -37.16 -19.21 11.39
CA TYR A 215 -36.26 -18.20 10.82
C TYR A 215 -34.88 -18.27 11.40
N ILE A 216 -34.75 -18.53 12.71
CA ILE A 216 -33.48 -18.76 13.39
C ILE A 216 -32.75 -19.95 12.77
N LEU A 217 -33.45 -21.05 12.53
CA LEU A 217 -32.87 -22.24 11.89
C LEU A 217 -32.37 -21.94 10.48
N ILE A 218 -33.17 -21.29 9.64
CA ILE A 218 -32.79 -20.92 8.28
C ILE A 218 -31.60 -19.96 8.26
N SER A 219 -31.61 -18.96 9.16
CA SER A 219 -30.52 -18.02 9.30
C SER A 219 -29.21 -18.70 9.74
N THR A 220 -29.31 -19.65 10.70
CA THR A 220 -28.14 -20.41 11.18
C THR A 220 -27.51 -21.23 10.06
N ILE A 221 -28.33 -21.89 9.21
CA ILE A 221 -27.82 -22.61 8.03
C ILE A 221 -27.18 -21.63 7.05
N GLY A 222 -27.82 -20.48 6.81
CA GLY A 222 -27.27 -19.44 5.95
C GLY A 222 -25.89 -18.95 6.43
N PHE A 223 -25.71 -18.67 7.72
CA PHE A 223 -24.43 -18.30 8.29
C PHE A 223 -23.39 -19.42 8.22
N ALA A 224 -23.79 -20.68 8.46
CA ALA A 224 -22.89 -21.82 8.40
C ALA A 224 -22.30 -22.02 6.98
N VAL A 225 -23.00 -21.60 5.94
CA VAL A 225 -22.51 -21.62 4.56
C VAL A 225 -21.75 -20.32 4.20
N ALA A 226 -22.27 -19.17 4.61
CA ALA A 226 -21.72 -17.87 4.24
C ALA A 226 -20.34 -17.62 4.85
N ILE A 227 -20.10 -18.02 6.11
CA ILE A 227 -18.82 -17.79 6.81
C ILE A 227 -17.65 -18.49 6.09
N PRO A 228 -17.66 -19.81 5.84
CA PRO A 228 -16.54 -20.45 5.17
C PRO A 228 -16.34 -19.95 3.73
N LEU A 229 -17.43 -19.64 3.03
CA LEU A 229 -17.34 -19.07 1.68
C LEU A 229 -16.68 -17.69 1.69
N SER A 230 -17.02 -16.84 2.67
CA SER A 230 -16.43 -15.51 2.83
C SER A 230 -14.94 -15.61 3.15
N ILE A 231 -14.54 -16.53 4.03
CA ILE A 231 -13.14 -16.75 4.38
C ILE A 231 -12.36 -17.19 3.13
N MET A 232 -12.88 -18.17 2.38
CA MET A 232 -12.23 -18.69 1.17
C MET A 232 -12.06 -17.61 0.09
N ILE A 233 -13.06 -16.74 -0.10
CA ILE A 233 -12.97 -15.63 -1.05
C ILE A 233 -11.95 -14.59 -0.57
N MET A 234 -11.97 -14.27 0.73
CA MET A 234 -11.05 -13.30 1.33
C MET A 234 -9.60 -13.79 1.26
N ASP A 235 -9.33 -15.04 1.61
CA ASP A 235 -7.98 -15.64 1.52
C ASP A 235 -7.47 -15.63 0.08
N ARG A 236 -8.34 -15.95 -0.89
CA ARG A 236 -7.95 -15.91 -2.30
C ARG A 236 -7.71 -14.48 -2.80
N TRP A 237 -8.44 -13.51 -2.28
CA TRP A 237 -8.23 -12.09 -2.61
C TRP A 237 -6.95 -11.57 -1.95
N LEU A 238 -6.69 -11.91 -0.68
CA LEU A 238 -5.48 -11.54 0.05
C LEU A 238 -4.22 -12.22 -0.51
N SER A 239 -4.31 -13.45 -1.02
CA SER A 239 -3.18 -14.13 -1.67
C SER A 239 -2.80 -13.53 -3.02
N GLY A 240 -3.60 -12.63 -3.56
CA GLY A 240 -3.29 -11.82 -4.75
C GLY A 240 -2.63 -10.47 -4.43
N PHE A 241 -2.42 -10.21 -3.12
CA PHE A 241 -1.71 -9.04 -2.60
C PHE A 241 -0.33 -9.42 -2.09
#